data_8afbe58fbedc099beb98a5a6867a93cf
#
_entry.id   8afbe58fbedc099beb98a5a6867a93cf
#
_cell.length_a   1.000
_cell.length_b   1.000
_cell.length_c   1.000
_cell.angle_alpha   90.00
_cell.angle_beta   90.00
_cell.angle_gamma   90.00
#
_symmetry.space_group_name_H-M   'P 1'
#
loop_
_entity.id
_entity.type
_entity.pdbx_description
1 polymer ?
#
loop_
_entity_poly.entity_id
_entity_poly.type
_entity_poly.pdbx_seq_one_letter_code
_entity_poly.pdbx_strand_id
1 'polypeptide(L)'
;MVEIAQSIKTLILEIVSGNGACHIREIHLQVTEFRPEVPQHTVRARLSEMSRSDDLEEKLKAIGNGFYGLYRENEELCSVVSYPDRGPWGDTRYRGNCSGYLVKDLILRFNCRSVFDPAEGGGTVREVVSGINQYLKKNIDYEGRDLKDGQDILTLSLPERQFDLVWYHPPYWDIIRYSDDPNDLCNCGTLEDFELKLNQSVEKLFHAIKPGGIMAILIGDKRKEGRYYPLLRTLLMNSKIGQIRAIIIKIQHNCRSDSRNYGTANPFLIPIRHEYCLVFQKWDSPRAVFLKENTERENNGERRWVLSDYISASAGHKGGASPQR
;
A
#
# COMPACT_ATOMS: atom_id res chain seq x y z
N MET A 1 29.41 -38.90 -7.84
CA MET A 1 28.37 -37.92 -7.44
C MET A 1 27.90 -37.28 -8.73
N VAL A 2 26.60 -37.45 -9.07
CA VAL A 2 26.00 -36.77 -10.23
C VAL A 2 25.76 -35.32 -9.77
N GLU A 3 26.53 -34.39 -10.29
CA GLU A 3 26.28 -32.97 -10.13
C GLU A 3 24.91 -32.70 -10.73
N ILE A 4 23.90 -32.37 -9.88
CA ILE A 4 22.57 -31.97 -10.36
C ILE A 4 22.78 -30.61 -11.04
N ALA A 5 22.70 -30.60 -12.36
CA ALA A 5 22.85 -29.39 -13.16
C ALA A 5 21.84 -28.31 -12.65
N GLN A 6 22.37 -27.23 -12.17
CA GLN A 6 21.61 -26.08 -11.64
C GLN A 6 20.61 -25.57 -12.69
N SER A 7 19.40 -25.21 -12.26
CA SER A 7 18.40 -24.73 -13.20
C SER A 7 18.79 -23.37 -13.79
N ILE A 8 18.33 -23.04 -14.99
CA ILE A 8 18.59 -21.73 -15.63
C ILE A 8 18.02 -20.60 -14.77
N LYS A 9 16.87 -20.78 -14.14
CA LYS A 9 16.26 -19.80 -13.22
C LYS A 9 17.17 -19.54 -12.02
N THR A 10 17.70 -20.57 -11.40
CA THR A 10 18.60 -20.45 -10.24
C THR A 10 19.88 -19.70 -10.62
N LEU A 11 20.48 -20.02 -11.78
CA LEU A 11 21.64 -19.29 -12.29
C LEU A 11 21.33 -17.79 -12.52
N ILE A 12 20.19 -17.49 -13.13
CA ILE A 12 19.76 -16.10 -13.35
C ILE A 12 19.62 -15.35 -12.01
N LEU A 13 18.98 -15.98 -11.00
CA LEU A 13 18.84 -15.37 -9.67
C LEU A 13 20.16 -15.09 -9.00
N GLU A 14 21.11 -16.02 -9.06
CA GLU A 14 22.46 -15.84 -8.50
C GLU A 14 23.21 -14.71 -9.20
N ILE A 15 23.17 -14.65 -10.53
CA ILE A 15 23.81 -13.60 -11.33
C ILE A 15 23.24 -12.23 -10.94
N VAL A 16 21.93 -12.11 -10.90
CA VAL A 16 21.27 -10.83 -10.59
C VAL A 16 21.44 -10.47 -9.10
N SER A 17 21.51 -11.46 -8.20
CA SER A 17 21.79 -11.24 -6.77
C SER A 17 23.19 -10.72 -6.53
N GLY A 18 24.18 -11.26 -7.25
CA GLY A 18 25.58 -10.88 -7.09
C GLY A 18 25.95 -9.53 -7.74
N ASN A 19 25.34 -9.23 -8.89
CA ASN A 19 25.72 -8.08 -9.72
C ASN A 19 24.71 -6.91 -9.68
N GLY A 20 23.57 -7.08 -9.01
CA GLY A 20 22.49 -6.09 -9.03
C GLY A 20 21.71 -6.12 -10.35
N ALA A 21 21.28 -4.96 -10.85
CA ALA A 21 20.56 -4.87 -12.11
C ALA A 21 21.48 -5.15 -13.31
N CYS A 22 21.18 -6.22 -14.07
CA CYS A 22 21.96 -6.67 -15.20
C CYS A 22 21.19 -6.57 -16.52
N HIS A 23 21.91 -6.25 -17.59
CA HIS A 23 21.33 -6.32 -18.94
C HIS A 23 21.23 -7.77 -19.42
N ILE A 24 20.18 -8.12 -20.16
CA ILE A 24 19.92 -9.47 -20.67
C ILE A 24 21.13 -10.10 -21.40
N ARG A 25 21.94 -9.30 -22.10
CA ARG A 25 23.14 -9.78 -22.78
C ARG A 25 24.21 -10.25 -21.79
N GLU A 26 24.38 -9.53 -20.70
CA GLU A 26 25.32 -9.84 -19.63
C GLU A 26 24.86 -11.10 -18.86
N ILE A 27 23.57 -11.17 -18.53
CA ILE A 27 22.99 -12.38 -17.92
C ILE A 27 23.23 -13.60 -18.82
N HIS A 28 23.00 -13.45 -20.13
CA HIS A 28 23.21 -14.56 -21.06
C HIS A 28 24.68 -14.99 -21.10
N LEU A 29 25.61 -14.04 -21.15
CA LEU A 29 27.06 -14.36 -21.15
C LEU A 29 27.45 -15.15 -19.90
N GLN A 30 27.02 -14.72 -18.72
CA GLN A 30 27.31 -15.42 -17.47
C GLN A 30 26.62 -16.79 -17.37
N VAL A 31 25.38 -16.92 -17.84
CA VAL A 31 24.69 -18.22 -17.91
C VAL A 31 25.48 -19.18 -18.82
N THR A 32 26.02 -18.72 -19.96
CA THR A 32 26.74 -19.57 -20.89
C THR A 32 28.11 -19.98 -20.38
N GLU A 33 28.69 -19.35 -19.37
CA GLU A 33 29.87 -19.79 -18.66
C GLU A 33 29.64 -21.13 -17.94
N PHE A 34 28.46 -21.33 -17.40
CA PHE A 34 28.05 -22.56 -16.70
C PHE A 34 27.25 -23.53 -17.59
N ARG A 35 26.55 -23.01 -18.58
CA ARG A 35 25.65 -23.74 -19.46
C ARG A 35 25.82 -23.27 -20.91
N PRO A 36 26.95 -23.66 -21.58
CA PRO A 36 27.31 -23.20 -22.93
C PRO A 36 26.23 -23.52 -24.01
N GLU A 37 25.43 -24.54 -23.80
CA GLU A 37 24.36 -24.99 -24.72
C GLU A 37 23.10 -24.10 -24.68
N VAL A 38 22.98 -23.17 -23.71
CA VAL A 38 21.74 -22.38 -23.51
C VAL A 38 21.72 -21.17 -24.46
N PRO A 39 20.82 -21.13 -25.45
CA PRO A 39 20.75 -20.01 -26.36
C PRO A 39 20.09 -18.77 -25.70
N GLN A 40 20.41 -17.60 -26.24
CA GLN A 40 19.90 -16.31 -25.69
C GLN A 40 18.37 -16.22 -25.62
N HIS A 41 17.65 -16.80 -26.57
CA HIS A 41 16.20 -16.77 -26.54
C HIS A 41 15.60 -17.55 -25.36
N THR A 42 16.29 -18.62 -24.91
CA THR A 42 15.89 -19.38 -23.71
C THR A 42 16.05 -18.53 -22.45
N VAL A 43 17.18 -17.80 -22.31
CA VAL A 43 17.39 -16.87 -21.19
C VAL A 43 16.34 -15.77 -21.22
N ARG A 44 16.03 -15.21 -22.40
CA ARG A 44 14.99 -14.20 -22.56
C ARG A 44 13.62 -14.72 -22.15
N ALA A 45 13.26 -15.94 -22.52
CA ALA A 45 11.98 -16.56 -22.15
C ALA A 45 11.89 -16.74 -20.62
N ARG A 46 12.96 -17.18 -19.97
CA ARG A 46 13.01 -17.34 -18.50
C ARG A 46 12.94 -16.00 -17.77
N LEU A 47 13.63 -14.98 -18.22
CA LEU A 47 13.55 -13.64 -17.66
C LEU A 47 12.13 -13.07 -17.77
N SER A 48 11.46 -13.27 -18.90
CA SER A 48 10.07 -12.85 -19.11
C SER A 48 9.10 -13.63 -18.23
N GLU A 49 9.31 -14.92 -18.00
CA GLU A 49 8.55 -15.76 -17.08
C GLU A 49 8.75 -15.29 -15.63
N MET A 50 10.01 -15.15 -15.19
CA MET A 50 10.36 -14.72 -13.84
C MET A 50 9.85 -13.31 -13.54
N SER A 51 9.85 -12.39 -14.51
CA SER A 51 9.34 -11.03 -14.31
C SER A 51 7.81 -10.96 -14.16
N ARG A 52 7.11 -12.02 -14.55
CA ARG A 52 5.64 -12.16 -14.40
C ARG A 52 5.25 -13.21 -13.36
N SER A 53 6.23 -13.80 -12.68
CA SER A 53 5.98 -14.84 -11.68
C SER A 53 5.28 -14.24 -10.46
N ASP A 54 4.33 -15.00 -9.92
CA ASP A 54 3.72 -14.71 -8.63
C ASP A 54 4.54 -15.28 -7.46
N ASP A 55 5.49 -16.16 -7.77
CA ASP A 55 6.46 -16.66 -6.80
C ASP A 55 7.52 -15.59 -6.55
N LEU A 56 7.47 -15.01 -5.36
CA LEU A 56 8.31 -13.89 -4.96
C LEU A 56 9.80 -14.26 -4.82
N GLU A 57 10.10 -15.54 -4.54
CA GLU A 57 11.48 -16.03 -4.45
C GLU A 57 12.14 -16.13 -5.85
N GLU A 58 11.35 -16.36 -6.89
CA GLU A 58 11.83 -16.42 -8.28
C GLU A 58 11.62 -15.11 -9.06
N LYS A 59 10.93 -14.13 -8.47
CA LYS A 59 10.51 -12.93 -9.19
C LYS A 59 11.65 -11.98 -9.48
N LEU A 60 11.75 -11.54 -10.72
CA LEU A 60 12.62 -10.47 -11.17
C LEU A 60 11.83 -9.21 -11.52
N LYS A 61 12.48 -8.06 -11.37
CA LYS A 61 11.97 -6.78 -11.84
C LYS A 61 12.50 -6.48 -13.23
N ALA A 62 11.62 -6.35 -14.22
CA ALA A 62 11.98 -5.77 -15.52
C ALA A 62 12.09 -4.24 -15.36
N ILE A 63 13.33 -3.71 -15.45
CA ILE A 63 13.63 -2.29 -15.23
C ILE A 63 13.41 -1.47 -16.50
N GLY A 64 13.35 -2.12 -17.65
CA GLY A 64 13.27 -1.51 -18.98
C GLY A 64 14.56 -1.62 -19.76
N ASN A 65 14.51 -1.36 -21.07
CA ASN A 65 15.66 -1.41 -21.98
C ASN A 65 16.46 -2.73 -21.92
N GLY A 66 15.84 -3.84 -21.54
CA GLY A 66 16.50 -5.15 -21.42
C GLY A 66 17.25 -5.38 -20.11
N PHE A 67 17.10 -4.49 -19.10
CA PHE A 67 17.64 -4.69 -17.78
C PHE A 67 16.67 -5.41 -16.86
N TYR A 68 17.21 -6.30 -16.02
CA TYR A 68 16.50 -7.05 -14.99
C TYR A 68 17.26 -6.96 -13.67
N GLY A 69 16.52 -6.84 -12.57
CA GLY A 69 17.04 -6.82 -11.21
C GLY A 69 16.27 -7.76 -10.33
N LEU A 70 16.76 -7.99 -9.10
CA LEU A 70 15.96 -8.69 -8.10
C LEU A 70 14.68 -7.92 -7.84
N TYR A 71 13.58 -8.64 -7.73
CA TYR A 71 12.35 -8.08 -7.19
C TYR A 71 12.54 -7.89 -5.69
N ARG A 72 12.75 -6.65 -5.27
CA ARG A 72 12.80 -6.29 -3.85
C ARG A 72 11.46 -5.68 -3.46
N GLU A 73 10.69 -6.43 -2.72
CA GLU A 73 9.32 -6.09 -2.35
C GLU A 73 9.17 -4.72 -1.69
N ASN A 74 10.22 -4.26 -1.01
CA ASN A 74 10.20 -3.03 -0.23
C ASN A 74 10.72 -1.78 -0.96
N GLU A 75 11.30 -1.91 -2.15
CA GLU A 75 11.87 -0.77 -2.89
C GLU A 75 10.85 -0.09 -3.83
N GLU A 76 9.70 -0.73 -4.08
CA GLU A 76 8.70 -0.19 -5.02
C GLU A 76 7.66 0.72 -4.36
N LEU A 77 7.45 0.61 -3.05
CA LEU A 77 6.50 1.46 -2.35
C LEU A 77 7.07 2.87 -2.20
N CYS A 78 6.60 3.77 -3.03
CA CYS A 78 6.92 5.19 -3.00
C CYS A 78 5.64 6.04 -3.00
N SER A 79 5.78 7.36 -3.04
CA SER A 79 4.63 8.26 -3.02
C SER A 79 3.75 8.21 -4.27
N VAL A 80 4.20 7.59 -5.35
CA VAL A 80 3.40 7.33 -6.55
C VAL A 80 3.60 5.89 -6.98
N VAL A 81 2.52 5.11 -7.01
CA VAL A 81 2.55 3.71 -7.41
C VAL A 81 1.61 3.44 -8.58
N SER A 82 1.99 2.48 -9.41
CA SER A 82 1.26 2.10 -10.61
C SER A 82 1.23 0.57 -10.70
N TYR A 83 0.04 -0.02 -10.59
CA TYR A 83 -0.18 -1.45 -10.73
C TYR A 83 -1.15 -1.67 -11.90
N PRO A 84 -0.64 -1.96 -13.12
CA PRO A 84 -1.47 -2.12 -14.32
C PRO A 84 -2.48 -3.27 -14.22
N ASP A 85 -2.18 -4.27 -13.43
CA ASP A 85 -3.10 -5.34 -13.06
C ASP A 85 -3.38 -5.35 -11.55
N ARG A 86 -4.42 -6.07 -11.14
CA ARG A 86 -4.82 -6.17 -9.72
C ARG A 86 -4.04 -7.22 -8.94
N GLY A 87 -3.33 -8.09 -9.64
CA GLY A 87 -2.83 -9.33 -9.08
C GLY A 87 -3.94 -10.40 -9.00
N PRO A 88 -3.59 -11.62 -8.56
CA PRO A 88 -4.48 -12.78 -8.55
C PRO A 88 -5.49 -12.79 -7.38
N TRP A 89 -5.50 -11.77 -6.53
CA TRP A 89 -6.22 -11.77 -5.27
C TRP A 89 -7.64 -11.16 -5.36
N GLY A 90 -8.55 -11.75 -4.61
CA GLY A 90 -9.93 -11.31 -4.43
C GLY A 90 -10.85 -11.64 -5.60
N ASP A 91 -12.15 -11.50 -5.38
CA ASP A 91 -13.14 -11.70 -6.45
C ASP A 91 -13.06 -10.58 -7.48
N THR A 92 -12.64 -10.91 -8.70
CA THR A 92 -12.51 -9.94 -9.81
C THR A 92 -13.85 -9.36 -10.27
N ARG A 93 -14.96 -10.02 -9.93
CA ARG A 93 -16.33 -9.54 -10.25
C ARG A 93 -16.83 -8.54 -9.24
N TYR A 94 -16.23 -8.48 -8.05
CA TYR A 94 -16.62 -7.52 -7.02
C TYR A 94 -16.22 -6.11 -7.44
N ARG A 95 -17.21 -5.21 -7.53
CA ARG A 95 -16.97 -3.81 -7.91
C ARG A 95 -16.29 -3.07 -6.77
N GLY A 96 -15.35 -2.18 -7.11
CA GLY A 96 -14.61 -1.42 -6.10
C GLY A 96 -13.43 -2.18 -5.49
N ASN A 97 -13.10 -3.37 -6.02
CA ASN A 97 -11.90 -4.09 -5.58
C ASN A 97 -10.62 -3.32 -5.92
N CYS A 98 -9.64 -3.33 -5.03
CA CYS A 98 -8.35 -2.68 -5.22
C CYS A 98 -7.28 -3.66 -5.72
N SER A 99 -6.09 -3.14 -6.05
CA SER A 99 -4.91 -3.97 -6.32
C SER A 99 -4.35 -4.55 -5.01
N GLY A 100 -4.18 -5.87 -4.96
CA GLY A 100 -3.56 -6.55 -3.83
C GLY A 100 -2.09 -6.21 -3.65
N TYR A 101 -1.40 -5.75 -4.70
CA TYR A 101 0.01 -5.33 -4.63
C TYR A 101 0.24 -4.21 -3.62
N LEU A 102 -0.63 -3.18 -3.59
CA LEU A 102 -0.49 -2.08 -2.63
C LEU A 102 -0.59 -2.58 -1.18
N VAL A 103 -1.54 -3.48 -0.90
CA VAL A 103 -1.71 -4.08 0.42
C VAL A 103 -0.49 -4.91 0.80
N LYS A 104 -0.01 -5.75 -0.12
CA LYS A 104 1.19 -6.56 0.05
C LYS A 104 2.39 -5.70 0.39
N ASP A 105 2.63 -4.64 -0.39
CA ASP A 105 3.78 -3.76 -0.23
C ASP A 105 3.73 -3.02 1.12
N LEU A 106 2.54 -2.61 1.59
CA LEU A 106 2.36 -2.03 2.92
C LEU A 106 2.66 -3.04 4.04
N ILE A 107 2.12 -4.26 3.95
CA ILE A 107 2.35 -5.33 4.94
C ILE A 107 3.85 -5.61 5.09
N LEU A 108 4.55 -5.75 3.97
CA LEU A 108 5.97 -6.07 3.95
C LEU A 108 6.82 -4.88 4.38
N ARG A 109 6.54 -3.68 3.90
CA ARG A 109 7.27 -2.46 4.23
C ARG A 109 7.24 -2.13 5.71
N PHE A 110 6.09 -2.33 6.36
CA PHE A 110 5.91 -2.07 7.78
C PHE A 110 6.06 -3.32 8.65
N ASN A 111 6.45 -4.45 8.05
CA ASN A 111 6.64 -5.74 8.72
C ASN A 111 5.46 -6.13 9.63
N CYS A 112 4.24 -5.97 9.11
CA CYS A 112 3.01 -6.23 9.86
C CYS A 112 2.87 -7.71 10.19
N ARG A 113 2.44 -8.02 11.42
CA ARG A 113 2.14 -9.39 11.89
C ARG A 113 0.67 -9.59 12.19
N SER A 114 -0.12 -8.54 12.21
CA SER A 114 -1.57 -8.60 12.37
C SER A 114 -2.23 -7.54 11.49
N VAL A 115 -3.21 -7.96 10.71
CA VAL A 115 -3.90 -7.13 9.70
C VAL A 115 -5.40 -7.20 9.94
N PHE A 116 -6.05 -6.04 9.95
CA PHE A 116 -7.49 -5.91 10.03
C PHE A 116 -8.04 -5.20 8.79
N ASP A 117 -9.07 -5.79 8.19
CA ASP A 117 -9.82 -5.24 7.05
C ASP A 117 -11.29 -5.10 7.44
N PRO A 118 -11.77 -3.89 7.80
CA PRO A 118 -13.15 -3.66 8.24
C PRO A 118 -14.16 -3.56 7.09
N ALA A 119 -13.71 -3.61 5.84
CA ALA A 119 -14.55 -3.53 4.64
C ALA A 119 -14.04 -4.55 3.59
N GLU A 120 -14.03 -5.81 3.97
CA GLU A 120 -13.36 -6.91 3.26
C GLU A 120 -13.78 -7.07 1.80
N GLY A 121 -15.04 -6.75 1.49
CA GLY A 121 -15.57 -6.77 0.12
C GLY A 121 -15.34 -8.11 -0.60
N GLY A 122 -14.49 -8.09 -1.62
CA GLY A 122 -14.14 -9.26 -2.43
C GLY A 122 -13.02 -10.14 -1.86
N GLY A 123 -12.52 -9.88 -0.64
CA GLY A 123 -11.53 -10.73 0.05
C GLY A 123 -10.08 -10.55 -0.42
N THR A 124 -9.77 -9.44 -1.08
CA THR A 124 -8.41 -9.17 -1.61
C THR A 124 -7.34 -9.24 -0.51
N VAL A 125 -7.57 -8.59 0.64
CA VAL A 125 -6.57 -8.53 1.73
C VAL A 125 -6.37 -9.91 2.35
N ARG A 126 -7.45 -10.66 2.58
CA ARG A 126 -7.39 -12.04 3.07
C ARG A 126 -6.51 -12.92 2.21
N GLU A 127 -6.68 -12.87 0.89
CA GLU A 127 -5.90 -13.68 -0.02
C GLU A 127 -4.45 -13.22 -0.13
N VAL A 128 -4.19 -11.91 -0.06
CA VAL A 128 -2.82 -11.37 0.02
C VAL A 128 -2.10 -11.88 1.26
N VAL A 129 -2.73 -11.81 2.44
CA VAL A 129 -2.14 -12.32 3.69
C VAL A 129 -1.90 -13.83 3.62
N SER A 130 -2.87 -14.58 3.08
CA SER A 130 -2.73 -16.03 2.87
C SER A 130 -1.54 -16.35 1.97
N GLY A 131 -1.38 -15.62 0.86
CA GLY A 131 -0.25 -15.76 -0.05
C GLY A 131 1.09 -15.46 0.63
N ILE A 132 1.19 -14.35 1.36
CA ILE A 132 2.41 -14.01 2.12
C ILE A 132 2.75 -15.11 3.13
N ASN A 133 1.77 -15.63 3.86
CA ASN A 133 1.98 -16.70 4.83
C ASN A 133 2.44 -17.99 4.15
N GLN A 134 1.85 -18.34 3.02
CA GLN A 134 2.17 -19.54 2.27
C GLN A 134 3.57 -19.48 1.63
N TYR A 135 3.87 -18.42 0.90
CA TYR A 135 5.07 -18.31 0.07
C TYR A 135 6.28 -17.76 0.82
N LEU A 136 6.08 -16.73 1.66
CA LEU A 136 7.17 -16.11 2.44
C LEU A 136 7.34 -16.71 3.83
N LYS A 137 6.56 -17.78 4.16
CA LYS A 137 6.61 -18.46 5.46
C LYS A 137 6.47 -17.52 6.66
N LYS A 138 5.73 -16.41 6.47
CA LYS A 138 5.37 -15.50 7.54
C LYS A 138 4.15 -16.04 8.28
N ASN A 139 3.96 -15.60 9.52
CA ASN A 139 2.78 -15.93 10.32
C ASN A 139 2.06 -14.61 10.65
N ILE A 140 1.23 -14.17 9.70
CA ILE A 140 0.45 -12.93 9.81
C ILE A 140 -0.97 -13.31 10.17
N ASP A 141 -1.46 -12.77 11.28
CA ASP A 141 -2.85 -12.89 11.69
C ASP A 141 -3.72 -11.96 10.83
N TYR A 142 -4.86 -12.46 10.39
CA TYR A 142 -5.81 -11.70 9.60
C TYR A 142 -7.20 -11.74 10.21
N GLU A 143 -7.84 -10.56 10.29
CA GLU A 143 -9.24 -10.41 10.63
C GLU A 143 -9.94 -9.57 9.57
N GLY A 144 -10.99 -10.11 8.95
CA GLY A 144 -11.86 -9.42 8.00
C GLY A 144 -13.25 -9.21 8.59
N ARG A 145 -13.86 -8.06 8.33
CA ARG A 145 -15.25 -7.73 8.66
C ARG A 145 -15.90 -7.03 7.48
N ASP A 146 -17.22 -7.18 7.37
CA ASP A 146 -17.96 -6.50 6.31
C ASP A 146 -19.40 -6.24 6.74
N LEU A 147 -19.97 -5.11 6.31
CA LEU A 147 -21.36 -4.75 6.60
C LEU A 147 -22.34 -5.78 6.02
N LYS A 148 -22.05 -6.37 4.86
CA LYS A 148 -22.86 -7.43 4.25
C LYS A 148 -23.04 -8.66 5.16
N ASP A 149 -22.13 -8.87 6.11
CA ASP A 149 -22.15 -9.96 7.09
C ASP A 149 -22.70 -9.48 8.45
N GLY A 150 -23.36 -8.32 8.49
CA GLY A 150 -23.92 -7.72 9.68
C GLY A 150 -22.89 -7.07 10.61
N GLN A 151 -21.67 -6.83 10.11
CA GLN A 151 -20.57 -6.26 10.90
C GLN A 151 -20.42 -4.77 10.58
N ASP A 152 -21.32 -3.95 11.09
CA ASP A 152 -21.28 -2.50 10.93
C ASP A 152 -20.15 -1.89 11.77
N ILE A 153 -19.16 -1.30 11.11
CA ILE A 153 -18.01 -0.68 11.77
C ILE A 153 -18.40 0.45 12.74
N LEU A 154 -19.46 1.13 12.51
CA LEU A 154 -19.92 2.22 13.37
C LEU A 154 -20.44 1.69 14.72
N THR A 155 -21.03 0.50 14.75
CA THR A 155 -21.62 -0.12 15.95
C THR A 155 -20.77 -1.22 16.54
N LEU A 156 -19.93 -1.88 15.72
CA LEU A 156 -19.08 -3.00 16.14
C LEU A 156 -18.14 -2.61 17.29
N SER A 157 -18.06 -3.46 18.32
CA SER A 157 -17.01 -3.34 19.35
C SER A 157 -15.69 -3.84 18.80
N LEU A 158 -14.67 -3.01 18.82
CA LEU A 158 -13.31 -3.36 18.37
C LEU A 158 -12.38 -3.48 19.57
N PRO A 159 -11.45 -4.46 19.56
CA PRO A 159 -10.40 -4.53 20.55
C PRO A 159 -9.44 -3.34 20.41
N GLU A 160 -8.97 -2.83 21.53
CA GLU A 160 -7.94 -1.78 21.51
C GLU A 160 -6.56 -2.36 21.26
N ARG A 161 -5.73 -1.64 20.48
CA ARG A 161 -4.29 -1.89 20.31
C ARG A 161 -3.93 -3.32 19.87
N GLN A 162 -4.69 -3.89 18.94
CA GLN A 162 -4.51 -5.28 18.52
C GLN A 162 -3.75 -5.42 17.19
N PHE A 163 -3.93 -4.47 16.24
CA PHE A 163 -3.46 -4.66 14.87
C PHE A 163 -2.22 -3.83 14.55
N ASP A 164 -1.29 -4.41 13.76
CA ASP A 164 -0.15 -3.68 13.20
C ASP A 164 -0.56 -2.86 11.97
N LEU A 165 -1.52 -3.37 11.18
CA LEU A 165 -2.12 -2.68 10.04
C LEU A 165 -3.64 -2.76 10.13
N VAL A 166 -4.30 -1.62 10.04
CA VAL A 166 -5.70 -1.52 9.63
C VAL A 166 -5.70 -1.04 8.18
N TRP A 167 -6.16 -1.90 7.28
CA TRP A 167 -6.43 -1.53 5.89
C TRP A 167 -7.89 -1.14 5.75
N TYR A 168 -8.20 0.07 5.33
CA TYR A 168 -9.56 0.53 5.16
C TYR A 168 -9.79 1.08 3.75
N HIS A 169 -10.68 0.43 3.03
CA HIS A 169 -11.09 0.83 1.69
C HIS A 169 -12.60 1.09 1.69
N PRO A 170 -13.06 2.23 2.23
CA PRO A 170 -14.47 2.54 2.35
C PRO A 170 -15.10 2.81 0.98
N PRO A 171 -16.43 2.78 0.86
CA PRO A 171 -17.13 3.36 -0.27
C PRO A 171 -16.72 4.83 -0.49
N TYR A 172 -16.58 5.24 -1.76
CA TYR A 172 -16.31 6.64 -2.10
C TYR A 172 -17.66 7.38 -2.26
N TRP A 173 -18.35 7.57 -1.14
CA TRP A 173 -19.70 8.08 -1.10
C TRP A 173 -20.61 7.27 -2.05
N ASP A 174 -21.48 7.87 -2.87
CA ASP A 174 -22.46 7.23 -3.74
C ASP A 174 -21.92 6.84 -5.15
N ILE A 175 -20.58 6.61 -5.32
CA ILE A 175 -20.02 6.17 -6.61
C ILE A 175 -20.50 4.76 -6.97
N ILE A 176 -20.49 3.85 -5.99
CA ILE A 176 -20.96 2.47 -6.13
C ILE A 176 -21.91 2.21 -4.98
N ARG A 177 -23.11 1.72 -5.30
CA ARG A 177 -24.04 1.19 -4.30
C ARG A 177 -23.70 -0.27 -4.05
N TYR A 178 -23.31 -0.58 -2.80
CA TYR A 178 -22.91 -1.93 -2.40
C TYR A 178 -24.04 -2.69 -1.75
N SER A 179 -24.92 -2.03 -1.01
CA SER A 179 -26.06 -2.61 -0.31
C SER A 179 -27.25 -1.67 -0.27
N ASP A 180 -28.37 -2.13 0.30
CA ASP A 180 -29.54 -1.30 0.63
C ASP A 180 -29.56 -0.90 2.12
N ASP A 181 -28.52 -1.27 2.88
CA ASP A 181 -28.43 -0.93 4.30
C ASP A 181 -28.24 0.59 4.47
N PRO A 182 -29.08 1.27 5.27
CA PRO A 182 -28.97 2.72 5.51
C PRO A 182 -27.68 3.12 6.24
N ASN A 183 -26.99 2.16 6.88
CA ASN A 183 -25.71 2.40 7.54
C ASN A 183 -24.52 2.34 6.56
N ASP A 184 -24.74 1.79 5.36
CA ASP A 184 -23.68 1.76 4.34
C ASP A 184 -23.31 3.21 3.93
N LEU A 185 -22.03 3.51 3.97
CA LEU A 185 -21.49 4.82 3.58
C LEU A 185 -21.87 5.21 2.15
N CYS A 186 -22.13 4.23 1.27
CA CYS A 186 -22.58 4.49 -0.09
C CYS A 186 -24.02 5.01 -0.18
N ASN A 187 -24.80 4.87 0.88
CA ASN A 187 -26.19 5.29 0.96
C ASN A 187 -26.39 6.64 1.67
N CYS A 188 -25.31 7.31 2.08
CA CYS A 188 -25.39 8.66 2.65
C CYS A 188 -26.00 9.65 1.65
N GLY A 189 -27.10 10.30 2.05
CA GLY A 189 -27.86 11.21 1.18
C GLY A 189 -27.11 12.51 0.88
N THR A 190 -26.26 12.97 1.80
CA THR A 190 -25.46 14.18 1.67
C THR A 190 -23.97 13.90 1.84
N LEU A 191 -23.14 14.82 1.37
CA LEU A 191 -21.68 14.74 1.57
C LEU A 191 -21.34 14.87 3.06
N GLU A 192 -22.01 15.74 3.76
CA GLU A 192 -21.80 16.01 5.18
C GLU A 192 -22.09 14.77 6.05
N ASP A 193 -23.13 14.01 5.74
CA ASP A 193 -23.44 12.74 6.42
C ASP A 193 -22.36 11.69 6.13
N PHE A 194 -21.92 11.60 4.89
CA PHE A 194 -20.81 10.73 4.51
C PHE A 194 -19.51 11.09 5.25
N GLU A 195 -19.13 12.38 5.26
CA GLU A 195 -17.92 12.87 5.94
C GLU A 195 -17.98 12.58 7.45
N LEU A 196 -19.14 12.78 8.08
CA LEU A 196 -19.35 12.49 9.49
C LEU A 196 -19.13 10.99 9.79
N LYS A 197 -19.83 10.12 9.07
CA LYS A 197 -19.73 8.66 9.28
C LYS A 197 -18.35 8.12 8.94
N LEU A 198 -17.72 8.62 7.87
CA LEU A 198 -16.34 8.27 7.53
C LEU A 198 -15.37 8.64 8.66
N ASN A 199 -15.46 9.85 9.20
CA ASN A 199 -14.62 10.27 10.32
C ASN A 199 -14.85 9.42 11.56
N GLN A 200 -16.10 9.12 11.92
CA GLN A 200 -16.43 8.24 13.04
C GLN A 200 -15.85 6.83 12.87
N SER A 201 -15.96 6.25 11.69
CA SER A 201 -15.38 4.92 11.40
C SER A 201 -13.86 4.94 11.53
N VAL A 202 -13.21 5.95 10.95
CA VAL A 202 -11.74 6.09 10.96
C VAL A 202 -11.21 6.32 12.37
N GLU A 203 -11.85 7.18 13.17
CA GLU A 203 -11.48 7.39 14.58
C GLU A 203 -11.57 6.09 15.39
N LYS A 204 -12.65 5.34 15.21
CA LYS A 204 -12.87 4.06 15.88
C LYS A 204 -11.82 3.02 15.47
N LEU A 205 -11.54 2.90 14.17
CA LEU A 205 -10.52 2.00 13.64
C LEU A 205 -9.12 2.34 14.15
N PHE A 206 -8.81 3.62 14.31
CA PHE A 206 -7.52 4.07 14.81
C PHE A 206 -7.24 3.60 16.25
N HIS A 207 -8.27 3.42 17.09
CA HIS A 207 -8.11 2.87 18.43
C HIS A 207 -7.66 1.41 18.43
N ALA A 208 -8.04 0.63 17.43
CA ALA A 208 -7.66 -0.78 17.29
C ALA A 208 -6.20 -1.00 16.89
N ILE A 209 -5.48 0.05 16.45
CA ILE A 209 -4.09 -0.04 16.02
C ILE A 209 -3.16 -0.08 17.23
N LYS A 210 -2.15 -0.95 17.17
CA LYS A 210 -1.04 -0.99 18.14
C LYS A 210 -0.23 0.30 18.09
N PRO A 211 0.43 0.65 19.19
CA PRO A 211 1.52 1.61 19.15
C PRO A 211 2.58 1.24 18.10
N GLY A 212 3.00 2.22 17.29
CA GLY A 212 3.90 1.98 16.14
C GLY A 212 3.24 1.41 14.90
N GLY A 213 2.01 0.89 15.01
CA GLY A 213 1.24 0.38 13.88
C GLY A 213 0.70 1.49 12.98
N ILE A 214 0.12 1.09 11.86
CA ILE A 214 -0.38 1.99 10.82
C ILE A 214 -1.84 1.74 10.47
N MET A 215 -2.51 2.79 10.03
CA MET A 215 -3.77 2.71 9.30
C MET A 215 -3.55 3.20 7.88
N ALA A 216 -3.87 2.38 6.91
CA ALA A 216 -3.83 2.73 5.50
C ALA A 216 -5.25 2.84 4.96
N ILE A 217 -5.62 4.03 4.49
CA ILE A 217 -6.95 4.32 3.95
C ILE A 217 -6.83 4.59 2.47
N LEU A 218 -7.44 3.74 1.65
CA LEU A 218 -7.53 3.98 0.21
C LEU A 218 -8.83 4.72 -0.09
N ILE A 219 -8.73 5.90 -0.70
CA ILE A 219 -9.87 6.74 -1.07
C ILE A 219 -9.61 7.46 -2.38
N GLY A 220 -10.63 7.56 -3.21
CA GLY A 220 -10.60 8.36 -4.44
C GLY A 220 -11.54 9.55 -4.35
N ASP A 221 -11.20 10.61 -5.09
CA ASP A 221 -12.08 11.76 -5.24
C ASP A 221 -13.21 11.47 -6.24
N LYS A 222 -14.28 12.24 -6.16
CA LYS A 222 -15.48 12.04 -6.94
C LYS A 222 -15.81 13.26 -7.79
N ARG A 223 -16.40 12.99 -8.96
CA ARG A 223 -17.05 14.01 -9.79
C ARG A 223 -18.52 13.63 -10.00
N LYS A 224 -19.41 14.56 -9.67
CA LYS A 224 -20.86 14.41 -9.87
C LYS A 224 -21.41 15.72 -10.45
N GLU A 225 -22.15 15.63 -11.54
CA GLU A 225 -22.81 16.79 -12.19
C GLU A 225 -21.83 17.95 -12.45
N GLY A 226 -20.63 17.61 -12.93
CA GLY A 226 -19.56 18.59 -13.23
C GLY A 226 -18.80 19.10 -12.00
N ARG A 227 -19.29 18.91 -10.77
CA ARG A 227 -18.62 19.33 -9.54
C ARG A 227 -17.60 18.29 -9.10
N TYR A 228 -16.48 18.77 -8.60
CA TYR A 228 -15.42 17.97 -8.02
C TYR A 228 -15.58 17.91 -6.49
N TYR A 229 -15.54 16.71 -5.93
CA TYR A 229 -15.66 16.45 -4.50
C TYR A 229 -14.36 15.82 -4.00
N PRO A 230 -13.50 16.57 -3.29
CA PRO A 230 -12.23 16.09 -2.79
C PRO A 230 -12.44 15.31 -1.49
N LEU A 231 -12.78 14.02 -1.59
CA LEU A 231 -13.05 13.17 -0.41
C LEU A 231 -11.81 12.98 0.46
N LEU A 232 -10.62 13.07 -0.14
CA LEU A 232 -9.34 13.10 0.58
C LEU A 232 -9.33 14.18 1.68
N ARG A 233 -9.92 15.34 1.42
CA ARG A 233 -9.94 16.46 2.39
C ARG A 233 -10.50 16.06 3.74
N THR A 234 -11.55 15.25 3.77
CA THR A 234 -12.20 14.78 5.01
C THR A 234 -11.20 14.12 5.95
N LEU A 235 -10.34 13.26 5.40
CA LEU A 235 -9.32 12.56 6.17
C LEU A 235 -8.16 13.47 6.59
N LEU A 236 -7.75 14.40 5.73
CA LEU A 236 -6.67 15.35 6.04
C LEU A 236 -7.06 16.32 7.16
N MET A 237 -8.34 16.65 7.28
CA MET A 237 -8.85 17.57 8.30
C MET A 237 -9.17 16.89 9.64
N ASN A 238 -9.12 15.56 9.71
CA ASN A 238 -9.39 14.83 10.95
C ASN A 238 -8.20 14.85 11.89
N SER A 239 -8.25 15.72 12.90
CA SER A 239 -7.17 15.88 13.89
C SER A 239 -7.10 14.79 14.95
N LYS A 240 -8.07 13.87 15.01
CA LYS A 240 -8.17 12.82 16.03
C LYS A 240 -7.44 11.52 15.64
N ILE A 241 -7.12 11.37 14.37
CA ILE A 241 -6.33 10.24 13.88
C ILE A 241 -4.88 10.66 13.75
N GLY A 242 -3.95 9.92 14.24
CA GLY A 242 -2.51 10.08 14.29
C GLY A 242 -1.84 10.99 13.26
N GLN A 243 -0.54 10.87 13.15
CA GLN A 243 0.21 11.62 12.14
C GLN A 243 0.16 10.92 10.78
N ILE A 244 0.02 11.72 9.73
CA ILE A 244 0.20 11.23 8.37
C ILE A 244 1.68 10.85 8.19
N ARG A 245 1.92 9.57 7.95
CA ARG A 245 3.25 9.02 7.64
C ARG A 245 3.59 9.16 6.17
N ALA A 246 2.60 8.94 5.31
CA ALA A 246 2.74 9.07 3.87
C ALA A 246 1.38 9.29 3.20
N ILE A 247 1.41 9.95 2.06
CA ILE A 247 0.33 9.98 1.08
C ILE A 247 0.87 9.31 -0.18
N ILE A 248 0.23 8.22 -0.59
CA ILE A 248 0.61 7.46 -1.77
C ILE A 248 -0.45 7.71 -2.83
N ILE A 249 -0.04 8.21 -3.98
CA ILE A 249 -0.88 8.37 -5.16
C ILE A 249 -0.84 7.05 -5.93
N LYS A 250 -1.96 6.35 -5.96
CA LYS A 250 -2.11 5.12 -6.72
C LYS A 250 -2.76 5.43 -8.07
N ILE A 251 -2.04 5.19 -9.14
CA ILE A 251 -2.57 5.34 -10.50
C ILE A 251 -3.66 4.30 -10.74
N GLN A 252 -4.81 4.74 -11.25
CA GLN A 252 -5.90 3.86 -11.67
C GLN A 252 -5.65 3.31 -13.07
N HIS A 253 -5.95 2.03 -13.25
CA HIS A 253 -5.90 1.34 -14.53
C HIS A 253 -7.22 0.62 -14.79
N ASN A 254 -7.61 0.51 -16.06
CA ASN A 254 -8.78 -0.23 -16.51
C ASN A 254 -10.09 0.18 -15.83
N CYS A 255 -10.21 1.46 -15.46
CA CYS A 255 -11.42 2.01 -14.86
C CYS A 255 -12.45 2.36 -15.92
N ARG A 256 -13.74 2.32 -15.56
CA ARG A 256 -14.81 2.81 -16.46
C ARG A 256 -14.62 4.25 -16.91
N SER A 257 -13.94 5.07 -16.11
CA SER A 257 -13.55 6.44 -16.46
C SER A 257 -12.55 6.50 -17.61
N ASP A 258 -11.74 5.46 -17.83
CA ASP A 258 -10.75 5.41 -18.91
C ASP A 258 -11.40 5.23 -20.28
N SER A 259 -12.54 4.54 -20.32
CA SER A 259 -13.32 4.31 -21.56
C SER A 259 -14.23 5.47 -21.96
N ARG A 260 -14.39 6.47 -21.10
CA ARG A 260 -15.22 7.65 -21.39
C ARG A 260 -14.35 8.72 -22.05
N ASN A 261 -14.72 9.12 -23.27
CA ASN A 261 -14.10 10.24 -23.96
C ASN A 261 -14.50 11.58 -23.32
N TYR A 262 -14.02 11.84 -22.11
CA TYR A 262 -14.28 13.11 -21.42
C TYR A 262 -13.79 14.32 -22.24
N GLY A 263 -12.70 14.16 -23.01
CA GLY A 263 -12.11 15.24 -23.78
C GLY A 263 -12.93 15.70 -25.00
N THR A 264 -13.81 14.84 -25.55
CA THR A 264 -14.69 15.22 -26.69
C THR A 264 -16.00 15.83 -26.21
N ALA A 265 -16.52 15.42 -25.05
CA ALA A 265 -17.79 15.90 -24.50
C ALA A 265 -17.63 17.20 -23.70
N ASN A 266 -16.51 17.40 -23.01
CA ASN A 266 -16.20 18.60 -22.25
C ASN A 266 -14.67 18.77 -22.10
N PRO A 267 -14.02 19.62 -22.90
CA PRO A 267 -12.57 19.81 -22.89
C PRO A 267 -12.04 20.46 -21.60
N PHE A 268 -12.91 21.01 -20.76
CA PHE A 268 -12.54 21.63 -19.48
C PHE A 268 -12.51 20.63 -18.31
N LEU A 269 -12.95 19.38 -18.53
CA LEU A 269 -12.92 18.36 -17.48
C LEU A 269 -11.58 17.63 -17.46
N ILE A 270 -10.85 17.76 -16.35
CA ILE A 270 -9.65 16.98 -16.08
C ILE A 270 -10.08 15.61 -15.51
N PRO A 271 -9.79 14.48 -16.19
CA PRO A 271 -10.12 13.15 -15.67
C PRO A 271 -9.41 12.84 -14.37
N ILE A 272 -10.11 12.20 -13.42
CA ILE A 272 -9.50 11.65 -12.20
C ILE A 272 -8.93 10.29 -12.57
N ARG A 273 -7.60 10.13 -12.47
CA ARG A 273 -6.89 8.89 -12.83
C ARG A 273 -6.05 8.33 -11.69
N HIS A 274 -6.41 8.67 -10.46
CA HIS A 274 -5.70 8.22 -9.28
C HIS A 274 -6.63 8.07 -8.09
N GLU A 275 -6.14 7.34 -7.13
CA GLU A 275 -6.65 7.21 -5.76
C GLU A 275 -5.54 7.60 -4.82
N TYR A 276 -5.89 7.91 -3.58
CA TYR A 276 -4.95 8.21 -2.52
C TYR A 276 -4.96 7.09 -1.49
N CYS A 277 -3.78 6.59 -1.14
CA CYS A 277 -3.63 5.78 0.06
C CYS A 277 -2.95 6.64 1.13
N LEU A 278 -3.73 7.01 2.15
CA LEU A 278 -3.21 7.75 3.30
C LEU A 278 -2.72 6.74 4.33
N VAL A 279 -1.48 6.88 4.72
CA VAL A 279 -0.87 6.06 5.77
C VAL A 279 -0.72 6.91 7.02
N PHE A 280 -1.49 6.61 8.04
CA PHE A 280 -1.39 7.20 9.38
C PHE A 280 -0.62 6.26 10.29
N GLN A 281 0.20 6.83 11.18
CA GLN A 281 0.93 6.04 12.16
C GLN A 281 0.52 6.42 13.59
N LYS A 282 0.32 5.40 14.42
CA LYS A 282 0.01 5.58 15.84
C LYS A 282 1.29 5.59 16.64
N TRP A 283 1.62 6.76 17.19
CA TRP A 283 2.78 6.91 18.07
C TRP A 283 2.36 6.76 19.53
N ASP A 284 3.18 6.11 20.33
CA ASP A 284 2.89 5.86 21.74
C ASP A 284 2.96 7.11 22.62
N SER A 285 3.95 7.94 22.35
CA SER A 285 4.19 9.20 23.06
C SER A 285 5.38 9.92 22.41
N PRO A 286 5.57 11.20 22.65
CA PRO A 286 6.79 11.93 22.26
C PRO A 286 8.06 11.26 22.77
N ARG A 287 8.01 10.63 23.95
CA ARG A 287 9.14 9.91 24.54
C ARG A 287 9.52 8.65 23.73
N ALA A 288 8.56 7.89 23.24
CA ALA A 288 8.84 6.70 22.44
C ALA A 288 9.44 7.04 21.08
N VAL A 289 8.96 8.11 20.43
CA VAL A 289 9.53 8.66 19.20
C VAL A 289 10.98 9.09 19.44
N PHE A 290 11.22 9.86 20.49
CA PHE A 290 12.56 10.32 20.87
C PHE A 290 13.55 9.16 21.10
N LEU A 291 13.13 8.11 21.81
CA LEU A 291 13.98 6.95 22.07
C LEU A 291 14.32 6.20 20.78
N LYS A 292 13.35 6.02 19.89
CA LYS A 292 13.55 5.34 18.60
C LYS A 292 14.50 6.13 17.70
N GLU A 293 14.29 7.43 17.55
CA GLU A 293 15.15 8.31 16.77
C GLU A 293 16.59 8.36 17.31
N ASN A 294 16.76 8.39 18.63
CA ASN A 294 18.08 8.35 19.25
C ASN A 294 18.80 7.01 19.00
N THR A 295 18.09 5.89 19.10
CA THR A 295 18.68 4.57 18.83
C THR A 295 19.12 4.46 17.37
N GLU A 296 18.33 4.95 16.43
CA GLU A 296 18.69 4.98 15.01
C GLU A 296 19.90 5.89 14.75
N ARG A 297 20.00 7.05 15.42
CA ARG A 297 21.13 7.98 15.32
C ARG A 297 22.40 7.43 15.95
N GLU A 298 22.31 6.80 17.13
CA GLU A 298 23.45 6.13 17.77
C GLU A 298 24.03 5.02 16.88
N ASN A 299 23.15 4.25 16.22
CA ASN A 299 23.56 3.20 15.27
C ASN A 299 24.26 3.79 14.01
N ASN A 300 23.94 5.04 13.66
CA ASN A 300 24.56 5.76 12.55
C ASN A 300 25.77 6.62 12.98
N GLY A 301 26.20 6.55 14.24
CA GLY A 301 27.32 7.33 14.78
C GLY A 301 27.06 8.82 14.98
N GLU A 302 25.81 9.24 15.03
CA GLU A 302 25.38 10.61 15.28
C GLU A 302 25.32 10.92 16.79
N ARG A 303 25.35 12.24 17.10
CA ARG A 303 25.30 12.71 18.49
C ARG A 303 23.98 12.30 19.18
N ARG A 304 24.08 11.74 20.38
CA ARG A 304 22.92 11.44 21.23
C ARG A 304 22.23 12.73 21.69
N TRP A 305 20.92 12.81 21.44
CA TRP A 305 20.06 13.87 21.95
C TRP A 305 19.53 13.51 23.34
N VAL A 306 19.36 14.50 24.21
CA VAL A 306 18.65 14.30 25.47
C VAL A 306 17.19 14.75 25.33
N LEU A 307 16.29 14.15 26.10
CA LEU A 307 14.85 14.42 26.00
C LEU A 307 14.50 15.90 26.17
N SER A 308 15.29 16.65 26.95
CA SER A 308 15.17 18.09 27.12
C SER A 308 15.40 18.87 25.83
N ASP A 309 16.32 18.43 24.99
CA ASP A 309 16.63 19.08 23.70
C ASP A 309 15.45 18.91 22.72
N TYR A 310 14.84 17.74 22.71
CA TYR A 310 13.65 17.45 21.90
C TYR A 310 12.44 18.30 22.34
N ILE A 311 12.18 18.38 23.66
CA ILE A 311 11.07 19.16 24.21
C ILE A 311 11.29 20.66 23.93
N SER A 312 12.52 21.15 24.06
CA SER A 312 12.87 22.53 23.77
C SER A 312 12.73 22.88 22.30
N ALA A 313 13.14 21.99 21.39
CA ALA A 313 13.00 22.17 19.96
C ALA A 313 11.52 22.16 19.52
N SER A 314 10.69 21.31 20.11
CA SER A 314 9.26 21.26 19.82
C SER A 314 8.45 22.42 20.43
N ALA A 315 8.91 23.00 21.53
CA ALA A 315 8.30 24.18 22.16
C ALA A 315 8.70 25.52 21.46
N GLY A 316 9.89 25.56 20.86
CA GLY A 316 10.39 26.77 20.16
C GLY A 316 9.63 27.09 18.85
N HIS A 317 8.83 26.18 18.32
CA HIS A 317 7.98 26.44 17.15
C HIS A 317 6.64 27.14 17.48
N LYS A 318 6.34 27.40 18.75
CA LYS A 318 5.13 28.13 19.19
C LYS A 318 5.32 29.61 19.49
N GLY A 319 6.50 30.18 19.26
CA GLY A 319 6.83 31.54 19.64
C GLY A 319 7.61 32.33 18.60
N GLY A 320 7.19 32.37 17.35
CA GLY A 320 7.71 33.25 16.32
C GLY A 320 6.85 34.51 16.21
N ALA A 321 7.23 35.58 16.94
CA ALA A 321 6.64 36.89 16.80
C ALA A 321 6.79 37.40 15.35
N SER A 322 5.71 37.95 14.83
CA SER A 322 5.65 38.71 13.58
C SER A 322 6.67 39.88 13.63
N PRO A 323 7.52 40.09 12.63
CA PRO A 323 8.25 41.34 12.50
C PRO A 323 7.29 42.41 11.97
N GLN A 324 7.06 43.43 12.74
CA GLN A 324 6.62 44.73 12.25
C GLN A 324 7.73 45.33 11.38
N ARG A 325 7.47 45.49 10.10
CA ARG A 325 7.61 46.65 9.23
C ARG A 325 7.44 46.26 7.78
#